data_6003e6bcd440ede7f7925cdb3cb61b23
#
_entry.id   6003e6bcd440ede7f7925cdb3cb61b23
#
_cell.length_a   1.000
_cell.length_b   1.000
_cell.length_c   1.000
_cell.angle_alpha   90.00
_cell.angle_beta   90.00
_cell.angle_gamma   90.00
#
_symmetry.space_group_name_H-M   'P 1'
#
loop_
_entity.id
_entity.type
_entity.pdbx_description
1 polymer ?
#
loop_
_entity_poly.entity_id
_entity_poly.type
_entity_poly.pdbx_seq_one_letter_code
_entity_poly.pdbx_strand_id
1 'polypeptide(L)'
;MKAILKLFISVVVLTATATAQNNSRIVCDDNCKTESGAAVVKGDGFAVVSPVGRGTVQMIEMAPRLSTLEGKTIAIVGGSFMARTTHPELKRLLLKDYPTARIILLDEIGSAGVYPAPGVTRRSKEEFQQNLRSMGVNAVISGNCGCGLCTPKEVGSCIAAESVGFPAVAIAAPTFTEQVFYTSTNNGVPAPRVAEYPGAFASHTVDELLKNTREVLYPQIVKALTTPITAEELARSAKRNEGGLRDDVFYGTLQEVNDYFREMNWSDGLPIVPPTFERVSEFLRYTDMKWDETVAVLPVAHRNTTVWHVAVNGVMAGCKPEYMPILIAMTKAMGAGSFRRTLASTHAWVPYSWLNGPVARQLGIDCGQGEINEAANAAIGRFMSLALMNLAGYYVKQNRMGTFGYPMPWCLVEDEVACREVGWKPYHARLGYQMNDNTITTCSTLLWGNNMAPSTTSPQKIMELLAWDITERCQFALGSGKQFTYRTILLTKPIAKNLTTKYRTPFALEQDLIRTARRSLNERVFANYYANPGSNPEERHPIRNWKGHLTRTEGASMTPTPVWYDTPETEMMTIPTMREGMTAFLITGDESRNKVQTMPGGGFETVAIELPREWDKLMQERGYRPISEFYIK
;
A
#
# COMPACT_ATOMS: atom_id res chain seq x y z
N MET A 1 15.17 56.71 30.26
CA MET A 1 13.90 57.39 30.45
C MET A 1 13.00 57.09 29.26
N LYS A 2 11.86 56.60 29.56
CA LYS A 2 10.85 55.96 28.72
C LYS A 2 10.18 56.92 27.76
N ALA A 3 9.96 56.55 26.53
CA ALA A 3 8.86 57.05 25.71
C ALA A 3 8.22 55.90 24.97
N ILE A 4 6.98 55.60 25.34
CA ILE A 4 6.09 54.60 24.80
C ILE A 4 5.41 55.21 23.56
N LEU A 5 5.57 54.62 22.41
CA LEU A 5 4.81 54.98 21.22
C LEU A 5 3.62 54.03 21.09
N LYS A 6 2.43 54.55 21.34
CA LYS A 6 1.13 53.85 21.09
C LYS A 6 0.80 54.01 19.61
N LEU A 7 0.74 52.89 18.92
CA LEU A 7 0.16 52.81 17.59
C LEU A 7 -1.30 52.38 17.69
N PHE A 8 -2.23 53.26 17.30
CA PHE A 8 -3.63 52.94 17.13
C PHE A 8 -3.82 52.23 15.81
N ILE A 9 -4.22 50.96 15.83
CA ILE A 9 -4.72 50.27 14.66
C ILE A 9 -6.26 50.37 14.68
N SER A 10 -6.81 51.17 13.77
CA SER A 10 -8.23 51.21 13.49
C SER A 10 -8.63 49.97 12.73
N VAL A 11 -9.40 49.07 13.36
CA VAL A 11 -10.04 47.93 12.71
C VAL A 11 -11.28 48.47 11.99
N VAL A 12 -11.23 48.54 10.66
CA VAL A 12 -12.41 48.73 9.84
C VAL A 12 -13.05 47.35 9.67
N VAL A 13 -14.14 47.12 10.38
CA VAL A 13 -15.00 45.95 10.16
C VAL A 13 -15.84 46.24 8.90
N LEU A 14 -15.41 45.68 7.76
CA LEU A 14 -16.24 45.55 6.59
C LEU A 14 -17.14 44.31 6.80
N THR A 15 -18.39 44.54 7.14
CA THR A 15 -19.46 43.53 7.04
C THR A 15 -19.75 43.33 5.56
N ALA A 16 -19.09 42.36 4.95
CA ALA A 16 -19.49 41.83 3.66
C ALA A 16 -20.70 40.89 3.93
N THR A 17 -21.90 41.36 3.58
CA THR A 17 -23.06 40.51 3.42
C THR A 17 -22.81 39.60 2.22
N ALA A 18 -22.39 38.38 2.51
CA ALA A 18 -22.32 37.33 1.52
C ALA A 18 -23.75 36.97 1.12
N THR A 19 -24.22 37.52 -0.01
CA THR A 19 -25.31 36.92 -0.74
C THR A 19 -24.86 35.55 -1.21
N ALA A 20 -25.40 34.51 -0.58
CA ALA A 20 -25.25 33.14 -1.05
C ALA A 20 -25.82 33.06 -2.46
N GLN A 21 -24.94 33.17 -3.46
CA GLN A 21 -25.29 32.72 -4.80
C GLN A 21 -25.38 31.20 -4.73
N ASN A 22 -26.60 30.69 -4.94
CA ASN A 22 -26.84 29.28 -5.21
C ASN A 22 -26.00 28.86 -6.40
N ASN A 23 -24.84 28.29 -6.14
CA ASN A 23 -24.12 27.53 -7.13
C ASN A 23 -24.96 26.27 -7.41
N SER A 24 -25.80 26.33 -8.41
CA SER A 24 -26.50 25.17 -8.91
C SER A 24 -25.46 24.14 -9.33
N ARG A 25 -25.33 23.07 -8.54
CA ARG A 25 -24.68 21.86 -8.98
C ARG A 25 -25.37 21.40 -10.25
N ILE A 26 -24.67 21.43 -11.37
CA ILE A 26 -25.18 20.81 -12.60
C ILE A 26 -25.12 19.31 -12.37
N VAL A 27 -26.20 18.73 -11.91
CA VAL A 27 -26.43 17.29 -11.93
C VAL A 27 -27.00 17.03 -13.33
N CYS A 28 -26.15 16.57 -14.24
CA CYS A 28 -26.63 16.06 -15.51
C CYS A 28 -27.35 14.72 -15.27
N ASP A 29 -28.61 14.63 -15.55
CA ASP A 29 -29.33 13.38 -15.72
C ASP A 29 -28.99 12.76 -17.10
N ASP A 30 -29.42 11.51 -17.33
CA ASP A 30 -29.11 10.70 -18.52
C ASP A 30 -29.58 11.33 -19.87
N ASN A 31 -30.15 12.55 -19.88
CA ASN A 31 -30.73 13.23 -21.04
C ASN A 31 -30.01 14.50 -21.47
N CYS A 32 -28.81 14.78 -20.98
CA CYS A 32 -28.09 15.99 -21.41
C CYS A 32 -27.60 15.87 -22.86
N LYS A 33 -28.52 15.99 -23.82
CA LYS A 33 -28.21 16.25 -25.23
C LYS A 33 -28.04 17.75 -25.38
N THR A 34 -26.82 18.21 -25.58
CA THR A 34 -26.57 19.55 -26.07
C THR A 34 -27.05 19.64 -27.51
N GLU A 35 -28.21 20.21 -27.72
CA GLU A 35 -28.58 20.81 -29.02
C GLU A 35 -27.72 22.05 -29.23
N SER A 36 -27.11 22.10 -30.40
CA SER A 36 -26.31 23.18 -30.98
C SER A 36 -24.86 23.31 -30.51
N GLY A 37 -23.96 23.00 -31.44
CA GLY A 37 -22.52 23.31 -31.41
C GLY A 37 -22.19 24.80 -31.44
N ALA A 38 -22.46 25.49 -30.35
CA ALA A 38 -21.86 26.77 -30.04
C ALA A 38 -20.98 26.57 -28.82
N ALA A 39 -19.66 26.65 -29.01
CA ALA A 39 -18.71 26.74 -27.90
C ALA A 39 -19.13 27.94 -27.02
N VAL A 40 -19.73 27.66 -25.88
CA VAL A 40 -19.96 28.68 -24.86
C VAL A 40 -18.57 29.06 -24.34
N VAL A 41 -18.04 30.17 -24.80
CA VAL A 41 -16.94 30.88 -24.17
C VAL A 41 -17.47 31.38 -22.82
N LYS A 42 -17.52 30.51 -21.84
CA LYS A 42 -17.66 30.88 -20.43
C LYS A 42 -16.25 31.22 -19.95
N GLY A 43 -16.16 32.33 -19.21
CA GLY A 43 -14.90 32.87 -18.72
C GLY A 43 -13.99 31.81 -18.03
N ASP A 44 -12.83 32.19 -17.58
CA ASP A 44 -11.62 31.46 -17.12
C ASP A 44 -11.77 30.16 -16.28
N GLY A 45 -12.82 29.37 -16.48
CA GLY A 45 -13.15 28.15 -15.74
C GLY A 45 -12.83 26.87 -16.52
N PHE A 46 -12.62 25.78 -15.78
CA PHE A 46 -12.36 24.42 -16.28
C PHE A 46 -13.55 23.51 -15.98
N ALA A 47 -14.13 22.88 -17.00
CA ALA A 47 -15.01 21.73 -16.83
C ALA A 47 -14.13 20.48 -16.66
N VAL A 48 -14.29 19.77 -15.54
CA VAL A 48 -13.39 18.67 -15.16
C VAL A 48 -14.16 17.38 -14.95
N VAL A 49 -13.49 16.25 -15.29
CA VAL A 49 -14.05 14.90 -15.22
C VAL A 49 -13.55 14.16 -13.98
N SER A 50 -14.27 13.09 -13.59
CA SER A 50 -13.95 12.27 -12.42
C SER A 50 -12.69 11.43 -12.63
N PRO A 51 -11.74 11.40 -11.65
CA PRO A 51 -10.55 10.57 -11.72
C PRO A 51 -10.77 9.15 -11.19
N VAL A 52 -11.94 8.82 -10.67
CA VAL A 52 -12.16 7.66 -9.81
C VAL A 52 -12.60 6.45 -10.61
N GLY A 53 -11.89 5.32 -10.46
CA GLY A 53 -12.29 4.05 -11.06
C GLY A 53 -13.63 3.54 -10.53
N ARG A 54 -14.39 2.81 -11.35
CA ARG A 54 -15.73 2.33 -10.98
C ARG A 54 -15.67 1.16 -10.00
N GLY A 55 -16.38 1.26 -8.89
CA GLY A 55 -16.50 0.17 -7.93
C GLY A 55 -17.26 -1.02 -8.54
N THR A 56 -16.69 -2.23 -8.37
CA THR A 56 -17.30 -3.48 -8.89
C THR A 56 -18.00 -4.28 -7.80
N VAL A 57 -17.87 -3.88 -6.54
CA VAL A 57 -18.38 -4.62 -5.39
C VAL A 57 -19.85 -4.29 -5.16
N GLN A 58 -20.67 -5.33 -5.04
CA GLN A 58 -22.07 -5.23 -4.64
C GLN A 58 -22.19 -5.35 -3.13
N MET A 59 -23.04 -4.51 -2.52
CA MET A 59 -23.33 -4.58 -1.09
C MET A 59 -24.27 -5.73 -0.80
N ILE A 60 -23.95 -6.51 0.24
CA ILE A 60 -24.80 -7.57 0.75
C ILE A 60 -25.85 -7.01 1.72
N GLU A 61 -26.91 -7.76 1.94
CA GLU A 61 -27.78 -7.53 3.08
C GLU A 61 -27.06 -7.94 4.36
N MET A 62 -27.14 -7.07 5.40
CA MET A 62 -26.52 -7.35 6.69
C MET A 62 -27.23 -8.51 7.40
N ALA A 63 -26.46 -9.40 8.00
CA ALA A 63 -27.01 -10.47 8.82
C ALA A 63 -27.87 -9.89 9.96
N PRO A 64 -29.06 -10.47 10.26
CA PRO A 64 -29.90 -10.02 11.36
C PRO A 64 -29.16 -10.18 12.69
N ARG A 65 -29.26 -9.17 13.56
CA ARG A 65 -28.66 -9.25 14.90
C ARG A 65 -29.47 -10.17 15.81
N LEU A 66 -28.79 -10.78 16.76
CA LEU A 66 -29.40 -11.75 17.67
C LEU A 66 -30.29 -11.03 18.70
N SER A 67 -31.43 -11.61 19.04
CA SER A 67 -32.28 -11.08 20.13
C SER A 67 -31.68 -11.30 21.51
N THR A 68 -30.86 -12.33 21.65
CA THR A 68 -30.12 -12.69 22.87
C THR A 68 -28.91 -13.54 22.53
N LEU A 69 -27.92 -13.59 23.40
CA LEU A 69 -26.78 -14.50 23.29
C LEU A 69 -26.99 -15.81 24.04
N GLU A 70 -28.08 -15.94 24.83
CA GLU A 70 -28.43 -17.21 25.52
C GLU A 70 -28.69 -18.33 24.52
N GLY A 71 -28.10 -19.49 24.78
CA GLY A 71 -28.20 -20.67 23.93
C GLY A 71 -27.50 -20.52 22.57
N LYS A 72 -26.73 -19.46 22.31
CA LYS A 72 -26.06 -19.21 21.05
C LYS A 72 -24.64 -19.74 21.06
N THR A 73 -24.16 -20.17 19.90
CA THR A 73 -22.76 -20.49 19.69
C THR A 73 -22.04 -19.28 19.10
N ILE A 74 -21.04 -18.76 19.81
CA ILE A 74 -20.27 -17.59 19.40
C ILE A 74 -18.83 -18.00 19.14
N ALA A 75 -18.32 -17.69 17.95
CA ALA A 75 -16.93 -17.93 17.60
C ALA A 75 -16.11 -16.65 17.85
N ILE A 76 -15.05 -16.75 18.66
CA ILE A 76 -14.07 -15.69 18.88
C ILE A 76 -12.81 -16.07 18.11
N VAL A 77 -12.53 -15.34 17.03
CA VAL A 77 -11.47 -15.63 16.07
C VAL A 77 -10.51 -14.46 15.94
N GLY A 78 -9.43 -14.65 15.19
CA GLY A 78 -8.34 -13.69 15.13
C GLY A 78 -7.27 -14.01 16.17
N GLY A 79 -6.04 -13.57 15.92
CA GLY A 79 -4.91 -13.95 16.77
C GLY A 79 -3.88 -12.84 16.93
N SER A 80 -4.20 -11.63 16.45
CA SER A 80 -3.28 -10.49 16.50
C SER A 80 -3.36 -9.74 17.83
N PHE A 81 -2.32 -9.01 18.17
CA PHE A 81 -2.29 -8.00 19.24
C PHE A 81 -2.97 -8.39 20.58
N MET A 82 -2.31 -9.21 21.37
CA MET A 82 -2.78 -9.56 22.71
C MET A 82 -4.16 -10.28 22.74
N ALA A 83 -4.59 -10.82 21.59
CA ALA A 83 -5.84 -11.57 21.50
C ALA A 83 -5.87 -12.77 22.47
N ARG A 84 -4.71 -13.36 22.76
CA ARG A 84 -4.57 -14.46 23.73
C ARG A 84 -4.86 -14.04 25.18
N THR A 85 -4.76 -12.74 25.48
CA THR A 85 -5.17 -12.18 26.78
C THR A 85 -6.64 -11.76 26.76
N THR A 86 -7.06 -11.04 25.71
CA THR A 86 -8.41 -10.47 25.64
C THR A 86 -9.50 -11.51 25.32
N HIS A 87 -9.24 -12.47 24.44
CA HIS A 87 -10.25 -13.44 23.99
C HIS A 87 -10.67 -14.44 25.07
N PRO A 88 -9.77 -15.03 25.88
CA PRO A 88 -10.19 -15.85 27.04
C PRO A 88 -11.01 -15.07 28.05
N GLU A 89 -10.69 -13.79 28.29
CA GLU A 89 -11.48 -12.93 29.18
C GLU A 89 -12.87 -12.65 28.61
N LEU A 90 -12.99 -12.38 27.31
CA LEU A 90 -14.29 -12.26 26.64
C LEU A 90 -15.12 -13.55 26.78
N LYS A 91 -14.49 -14.72 26.56
CA LYS A 91 -15.15 -16.02 26.77
C LYS A 91 -15.68 -16.15 28.21
N ARG A 92 -14.85 -15.80 29.20
CA ARG A 92 -15.24 -15.84 30.62
C ARG A 92 -16.43 -14.94 30.92
N LEU A 93 -16.45 -13.71 30.38
CA LEU A 93 -17.53 -12.75 30.57
C LEU A 93 -18.83 -13.20 29.90
N LEU A 94 -18.73 -13.68 28.66
CA LEU A 94 -19.89 -14.20 27.92
C LEU A 94 -20.53 -15.38 28.65
N LEU A 95 -19.74 -16.34 29.15
CA LEU A 95 -20.26 -17.49 29.90
C LEU A 95 -20.79 -17.12 31.27
N LYS A 96 -20.30 -16.04 31.88
CA LYS A 96 -20.85 -15.52 33.13
C LYS A 96 -22.25 -14.93 32.94
N ASP A 97 -22.45 -14.10 31.91
CA ASP A 97 -23.70 -13.38 31.70
C ASP A 97 -24.71 -14.16 30.85
N TYR A 98 -24.24 -15.15 30.06
CA TYR A 98 -25.02 -16.05 29.21
C TYR A 98 -24.57 -17.50 29.43
N PRO A 99 -24.95 -18.12 30.56
CA PRO A 99 -24.44 -19.46 30.95
C PRO A 99 -24.74 -20.59 30.00
N THR A 100 -25.76 -20.47 29.16
CA THR A 100 -26.15 -21.48 28.18
C THR A 100 -25.48 -21.26 26.81
N ALA A 101 -24.70 -20.17 26.64
CA ALA A 101 -23.98 -19.93 25.42
C ALA A 101 -22.79 -20.90 25.25
N ARG A 102 -22.48 -21.26 24.02
CA ARG A 102 -21.26 -21.99 23.66
C ARG A 102 -20.24 -21.03 23.04
N ILE A 103 -19.04 -20.96 23.61
CA ILE A 103 -18.00 -20.08 23.11
C ILE A 103 -16.85 -20.91 22.52
N ILE A 104 -16.61 -20.75 21.22
CA ILE A 104 -15.56 -21.41 20.45
C ILE A 104 -14.43 -20.42 20.23
N LEU A 105 -13.20 -20.82 20.55
CA LEU A 105 -12.01 -19.99 20.31
C LEU A 105 -11.34 -20.35 18.97
N LEU A 106 -10.40 -19.51 18.56
CA LEU A 106 -9.64 -19.61 17.30
C LEU A 106 -9.07 -21.01 17.04
N ASP A 107 -8.55 -21.67 18.07
CA ASP A 107 -7.88 -22.98 17.94
C ASP A 107 -8.84 -24.08 17.47
N GLU A 108 -10.15 -23.95 17.75
CA GLU A 108 -11.17 -24.91 17.37
C GLU A 108 -11.71 -24.65 15.94
N ILE A 109 -11.85 -23.38 15.55
CA ILE A 109 -12.57 -23.02 14.32
C ILE A 109 -11.66 -22.47 13.22
N GLY A 110 -10.52 -21.90 13.57
CA GLY A 110 -9.66 -21.20 12.63
C GLY A 110 -10.16 -19.81 12.25
N SER A 111 -9.59 -19.23 11.21
CA SER A 111 -9.96 -17.89 10.70
C SER A 111 -9.87 -17.81 9.19
N ALA A 112 -10.72 -16.98 8.56
CA ALA A 112 -10.70 -16.73 7.13
C ALA A 112 -9.64 -15.70 6.78
N GLY A 113 -8.49 -16.15 6.31
CA GLY A 113 -7.50 -15.26 5.69
C GLY A 113 -6.51 -14.58 6.62
N VAL A 114 -6.50 -14.89 7.90
CA VAL A 114 -5.54 -14.37 8.88
C VAL A 114 -4.32 -15.27 9.00
N TYR A 115 -3.21 -14.73 9.52
CA TYR A 115 -2.10 -15.56 9.99
C TYR A 115 -2.62 -16.43 11.12
N PRO A 116 -2.59 -17.76 10.97
CA PRO A 116 -3.04 -18.62 12.02
C PRO A 116 -2.20 -18.39 13.28
N ALA A 117 -2.83 -18.53 14.43
CA ALA A 117 -2.07 -18.79 15.64
C ALA A 117 -1.23 -20.06 15.39
N PRO A 118 -0.08 -20.22 16.07
CA PRO A 118 0.75 -21.41 15.90
C PRO A 118 -0.08 -22.69 16.08
N GLY A 119 0.06 -23.59 15.11
CA GLY A 119 -0.72 -24.82 15.07
C GLY A 119 -2.13 -24.71 14.47
N VAL A 120 -2.61 -23.51 14.15
CA VAL A 120 -3.91 -23.30 13.50
C VAL A 120 -3.73 -23.09 12.00
N THR A 121 -4.34 -23.90 11.19
CA THR A 121 -4.29 -23.79 9.73
C THR A 121 -5.15 -22.62 9.25
N ARG A 122 -4.57 -21.74 8.41
CA ARG A 122 -5.34 -20.76 7.64
C ARG A 122 -6.34 -21.50 6.75
N ARG A 123 -7.59 -21.07 6.78
CA ARG A 123 -8.66 -21.62 5.93
C ARG A 123 -9.00 -20.67 4.81
N SER A 124 -9.49 -21.18 3.70
CA SER A 124 -10.14 -20.35 2.69
C SER A 124 -11.41 -19.71 3.27
N LYS A 125 -11.93 -18.68 2.60
CA LYS A 125 -13.19 -18.04 3.00
C LYS A 125 -14.31 -19.08 3.05
N GLU A 126 -14.38 -19.93 2.06
CA GLU A 126 -15.39 -20.97 1.88
C GLU A 126 -15.29 -22.07 2.97
N GLU A 127 -14.09 -22.53 3.27
CA GLU A 127 -13.85 -23.49 4.36
C GLU A 127 -14.22 -22.90 5.72
N PHE A 128 -13.89 -21.65 5.97
CA PHE A 128 -14.27 -20.97 7.21
C PHE A 128 -15.80 -20.85 7.31
N GLN A 129 -16.49 -20.45 6.25
CA GLN A 129 -17.95 -20.38 6.20
C GLN A 129 -18.61 -21.76 6.42
N GLN A 130 -18.03 -22.81 5.86
CA GLN A 130 -18.50 -24.18 6.08
C GLN A 130 -18.35 -24.59 7.54
N ASN A 131 -17.22 -24.22 8.18
CA ASN A 131 -17.00 -24.49 9.60
C ASN A 131 -18.00 -23.74 10.49
N LEU A 132 -18.28 -22.45 10.19
CA LEU A 132 -19.33 -21.71 10.91
C LEU A 132 -20.66 -22.46 10.92
N ARG A 133 -21.06 -22.99 9.77
CA ARG A 133 -22.33 -23.77 9.64
C ARG A 133 -22.25 -25.12 10.36
N SER A 134 -21.20 -25.89 10.12
CA SER A 134 -21.05 -27.25 10.68
C SER A 134 -20.94 -27.26 12.20
N MET A 135 -20.38 -26.23 12.79
CA MET A 135 -20.24 -26.07 14.24
C MET A 135 -21.42 -25.34 14.89
N GLY A 136 -22.45 -24.98 14.11
CA GLY A 136 -23.65 -24.31 14.60
C GLY A 136 -23.41 -22.89 15.11
N VAL A 137 -22.42 -22.16 14.56
CA VAL A 137 -22.10 -20.79 14.96
C VAL A 137 -23.27 -19.87 14.63
N ASN A 138 -23.57 -18.94 15.54
CA ASN A 138 -24.61 -17.93 15.40
C ASN A 138 -24.05 -16.51 15.27
N ALA A 139 -22.83 -16.26 15.77
CA ALA A 139 -22.17 -14.95 15.68
C ALA A 139 -20.64 -15.10 15.71
N VAL A 140 -19.94 -14.10 15.15
CA VAL A 140 -18.48 -14.04 15.10
C VAL A 140 -17.93 -12.77 15.74
N ILE A 141 -16.93 -12.91 16.59
CA ILE A 141 -16.10 -11.83 17.12
C ILE A 141 -14.70 -12.01 16.54
N SER A 142 -14.11 -11.01 15.93
CA SER A 142 -12.77 -11.11 15.35
C SER A 142 -11.87 -9.93 15.72
N GLY A 143 -10.63 -10.17 16.06
CA GLY A 143 -9.66 -9.15 16.43
C GLY A 143 -8.36 -9.75 16.96
N ASN A 144 -7.47 -8.97 17.50
CA ASN A 144 -7.52 -7.51 17.67
C ASN A 144 -6.89 -6.79 16.48
N CYS A 145 -7.57 -5.78 15.92
CA CYS A 145 -7.07 -4.96 14.84
C CYS A 145 -6.19 -3.82 15.41
N GLY A 146 -4.88 -3.90 15.24
CA GLY A 146 -3.91 -2.94 15.79
C GLY A 146 -2.77 -2.60 14.83
N CYS A 147 -2.84 -3.02 13.56
CA CYS A 147 -1.90 -2.61 12.51
C CYS A 147 -2.54 -2.64 11.12
N GLY A 148 -1.99 -1.84 10.22
CA GLY A 148 -2.53 -1.68 8.88
C GLY A 148 -2.57 -2.95 8.02
N LEU A 149 -1.68 -3.91 8.27
CA LEU A 149 -1.67 -5.20 7.57
C LEU A 149 -2.54 -6.27 8.26
N CYS A 150 -2.62 -6.23 9.59
CA CYS A 150 -3.40 -7.22 10.34
C CYS A 150 -4.89 -6.92 10.26
N THR A 151 -5.29 -5.66 10.34
CA THR A 151 -6.71 -5.26 10.32
C THR A 151 -7.49 -5.85 9.15
N PRO A 152 -7.07 -5.73 7.87
CA PRO A 152 -7.81 -6.36 6.77
C PRO A 152 -7.92 -7.88 6.87
N LYS A 153 -6.98 -8.53 7.54
CA LYS A 153 -6.98 -9.98 7.73
C LYS A 153 -7.99 -10.40 8.80
N GLU A 154 -7.96 -9.71 9.95
CA GLU A 154 -8.93 -9.97 11.03
C GLU A 154 -10.37 -9.68 10.56
N VAL A 155 -10.57 -8.55 9.87
CA VAL A 155 -11.87 -8.16 9.29
C VAL A 155 -12.36 -9.15 8.25
N GLY A 156 -11.45 -9.86 7.56
CA GLY A 156 -11.80 -10.92 6.61
C GLY A 156 -12.71 -12.00 7.21
N SER A 157 -12.55 -12.35 8.49
CA SER A 157 -13.43 -13.28 9.19
C SER A 157 -14.83 -12.71 9.43
N CYS A 158 -14.94 -11.40 9.76
CA CYS A 158 -16.22 -10.71 9.88
C CYS A 158 -16.96 -10.65 8.53
N ILE A 159 -16.23 -10.28 7.45
CA ILE A 159 -16.78 -10.24 6.09
C ILE A 159 -17.27 -11.63 5.66
N ALA A 160 -16.50 -12.67 5.93
CA ALA A 160 -16.87 -14.05 5.61
C ALA A 160 -18.14 -14.48 6.35
N ALA A 161 -18.28 -14.10 7.63
CA ALA A 161 -19.46 -14.41 8.43
C ALA A 161 -20.71 -13.65 7.95
N GLU A 162 -20.63 -12.33 7.82
CA GLU A 162 -21.75 -11.48 7.36
C GLU A 162 -22.25 -11.93 5.97
N SER A 163 -21.36 -12.30 5.05
CA SER A 163 -21.73 -12.74 3.70
C SER A 163 -22.51 -14.05 3.63
N VAL A 164 -22.65 -14.76 4.75
CA VAL A 164 -23.45 -16.01 4.86
C VAL A 164 -24.49 -15.96 5.97
N GLY A 165 -24.83 -14.75 6.44
CA GLY A 165 -25.93 -14.52 7.36
C GLY A 165 -25.58 -14.65 8.85
N PHE A 166 -24.30 -14.61 9.23
CA PHE A 166 -23.88 -14.60 10.63
C PHE A 166 -23.43 -13.21 11.06
N PRO A 167 -24.09 -12.58 12.06
CA PRO A 167 -23.69 -11.28 12.56
C PRO A 167 -22.27 -11.31 13.10
N ALA A 168 -21.48 -10.28 12.79
CA ALA A 168 -20.11 -10.20 13.21
C ALA A 168 -19.74 -8.85 13.81
N VAL A 169 -18.71 -8.83 14.67
CA VAL A 169 -18.10 -7.62 15.22
C VAL A 169 -16.58 -7.74 15.20
N ALA A 170 -15.94 -6.69 14.74
CA ALA A 170 -14.48 -6.57 14.79
C ALA A 170 -14.04 -5.82 16.05
N ILE A 171 -12.92 -6.24 16.67
CA ILE A 171 -12.28 -5.51 17.76
C ILE A 171 -11.12 -4.72 17.17
N ALA A 172 -11.08 -3.39 17.39
CA ALA A 172 -10.06 -2.53 16.80
C ALA A 172 -9.57 -1.45 17.78
N ALA A 173 -8.28 -1.09 17.69
CA ALA A 173 -7.77 0.12 18.31
C ALA A 173 -8.30 1.37 17.56
N PRO A 174 -8.36 2.57 18.20
CA PRO A 174 -9.10 3.73 17.69
C PRO A 174 -8.80 4.12 16.25
N THR A 175 -7.52 4.18 15.86
CA THR A 175 -7.11 4.57 14.50
C THR A 175 -7.41 3.52 13.43
N PHE A 176 -7.77 2.30 13.83
CA PHE A 176 -8.05 1.20 12.91
C PHE A 176 -9.54 0.96 12.69
N THR A 177 -10.42 1.66 13.40
CA THR A 177 -11.88 1.58 13.21
C THR A 177 -12.28 2.01 11.79
N GLU A 178 -11.69 3.09 11.28
CA GLU A 178 -11.90 3.51 9.90
C GLU A 178 -11.38 2.47 8.90
N GLN A 179 -10.24 1.84 9.17
CA GLN A 179 -9.73 0.78 8.30
C GLN A 179 -10.64 -0.46 8.30
N VAL A 180 -11.25 -0.80 9.43
CA VAL A 180 -12.31 -1.85 9.49
C VAL A 180 -13.46 -1.46 8.59
N PHE A 181 -13.96 -0.23 8.69
CA PHE A 181 -15.07 0.26 7.87
C PHE A 181 -14.75 0.19 6.37
N TYR A 182 -13.64 0.76 5.93
CA TYR A 182 -13.27 0.75 4.51
C TYR A 182 -12.94 -0.64 3.99
N THR A 183 -12.29 -1.50 4.79
CA THR A 183 -12.05 -2.88 4.38
C THR A 183 -13.36 -3.64 4.19
N SER A 184 -14.32 -3.48 5.10
CA SER A 184 -15.61 -4.15 5.03
C SER A 184 -16.44 -3.66 3.85
N THR A 185 -16.57 -2.35 3.68
CA THR A 185 -17.37 -1.75 2.59
C THR A 185 -16.76 -2.04 1.21
N ASN A 186 -15.45 -2.03 1.08
CA ASN A 186 -14.75 -2.43 -0.14
C ASN A 186 -14.89 -3.94 -0.46
N ASN A 187 -15.44 -4.73 0.46
CA ASN A 187 -15.73 -6.14 0.28
C ASN A 187 -17.22 -6.46 0.45
N GLY A 188 -18.09 -5.47 0.31
CA GLY A 188 -19.53 -5.65 0.20
C GLY A 188 -20.32 -5.64 1.52
N VAL A 189 -19.70 -5.37 2.66
CA VAL A 189 -20.38 -5.28 3.96
C VAL A 189 -20.66 -3.81 4.29
N PRO A 190 -21.93 -3.31 4.17
CA PRO A 190 -22.21 -1.88 4.22
C PRO A 190 -22.15 -1.26 5.63
N ALA A 191 -22.48 -2.02 6.67
CA ALA A 191 -22.56 -1.51 8.04
C ALA A 191 -21.78 -2.40 9.02
N PRO A 192 -20.43 -2.49 8.89
CA PRO A 192 -19.63 -3.31 9.79
C PRO A 192 -19.70 -2.79 11.22
N ARG A 193 -19.84 -3.72 12.17
CA ARG A 193 -19.81 -3.40 13.60
C ARG A 193 -18.41 -3.49 14.15
N VAL A 194 -18.03 -2.52 14.97
CA VAL A 194 -16.70 -2.43 15.59
C VAL A 194 -16.86 -2.19 17.10
N ALA A 195 -16.10 -2.93 17.88
CA ALA A 195 -15.86 -2.66 19.30
C ALA A 195 -14.48 -1.98 19.40
N GLU A 196 -14.48 -0.73 19.82
CA GLU A 196 -13.25 0.07 19.91
C GLU A 196 -12.57 -0.15 21.26
N TYR A 197 -11.31 -0.62 21.20
CA TYR A 197 -10.45 -0.75 22.37
C TYR A 197 -9.82 0.59 22.73
N PRO A 198 -9.76 1.00 24.01
CA PRO A 198 -9.25 2.31 24.39
C PRO A 198 -7.72 2.38 24.36
N GLY A 199 -7.13 2.64 23.20
CA GLY A 199 -5.69 2.82 23.02
C GLY A 199 -5.00 1.69 22.25
N ALA A 200 -3.68 1.58 22.41
CA ALA A 200 -2.87 0.57 21.69
C ALA A 200 -2.71 -0.68 22.55
N PHE A 201 -3.13 -1.83 22.05
CA PHE A 201 -3.06 -3.11 22.77
C PHE A 201 -1.67 -3.44 23.31
N ALA A 202 -0.62 -3.21 22.53
CA ALA A 202 0.75 -3.55 22.92
C ALA A 202 1.39 -2.56 23.93
N SER A 203 0.70 -1.49 24.27
CA SER A 203 1.19 -0.48 25.23
C SER A 203 0.60 -0.64 26.62
N HIS A 204 -0.37 -1.55 26.77
CA HIS A 204 -1.03 -1.79 28.05
C HIS A 204 -0.48 -3.05 28.72
N THR A 205 -0.45 -3.02 30.04
CA THR A 205 -0.17 -4.19 30.90
C THR A 205 -1.30 -5.20 30.79
N VAL A 206 -1.07 -6.44 31.26
CA VAL A 206 -2.11 -7.48 31.26
C VAL A 206 -3.32 -7.05 32.07
N ASP A 207 -3.12 -6.40 33.23
CA ASP A 207 -4.22 -5.92 34.07
C ASP A 207 -5.05 -4.85 33.38
N GLU A 208 -4.41 -3.90 32.70
CA GLU A 208 -5.11 -2.89 31.89
C GLU A 208 -5.85 -3.52 30.71
N LEU A 209 -5.26 -4.51 30.04
CA LEU A 209 -5.92 -5.25 28.97
C LEU A 209 -7.18 -5.95 29.47
N LEU A 210 -7.10 -6.66 30.59
CA LEU A 210 -8.24 -7.33 31.20
C LEU A 210 -9.31 -6.35 31.67
N LYS A 211 -8.90 -5.23 32.30
CA LYS A 211 -9.81 -4.16 32.70
C LYS A 211 -10.54 -3.56 31.50
N ASN A 212 -9.81 -3.15 30.48
CA ASN A 212 -10.39 -2.57 29.26
C ASN A 212 -11.28 -3.56 28.51
N THR A 213 -10.94 -4.85 28.56
CA THR A 213 -11.79 -5.90 27.99
C THR A 213 -13.13 -6.00 28.72
N ARG A 214 -13.12 -5.94 30.06
CA ARG A 214 -14.35 -6.01 30.87
C ARG A 214 -15.21 -4.77 30.74
N GLU A 215 -14.58 -3.60 30.90
CA GLU A 215 -15.29 -2.33 31.08
C GLU A 215 -15.67 -1.66 29.76
N VAL A 216 -14.89 -1.89 28.70
CA VAL A 216 -15.03 -1.18 27.42
C VAL A 216 -15.41 -2.10 26.27
N LEU A 217 -14.64 -3.17 26.00
CA LEU A 217 -14.90 -4.04 24.84
C LEU A 217 -16.16 -4.87 25.00
N TYR A 218 -16.31 -5.53 26.15
CA TYR A 218 -17.40 -6.49 26.36
C TYR A 218 -18.79 -5.88 26.15
N PRO A 219 -19.15 -4.71 26.76
CA PRO A 219 -20.45 -4.09 26.53
C PRO A 219 -20.68 -3.71 25.06
N GLN A 220 -19.64 -3.23 24.37
CA GLN A 220 -19.72 -2.87 22.95
C GLN A 220 -19.96 -4.10 22.08
N ILE A 221 -19.29 -5.22 22.36
CA ILE A 221 -19.45 -6.49 21.64
C ILE A 221 -20.89 -7.02 21.80
N VAL A 222 -21.40 -7.07 23.02
CA VAL A 222 -22.78 -7.49 23.28
C VAL A 222 -23.77 -6.63 22.49
N LYS A 223 -23.64 -5.30 22.61
CA LYS A 223 -24.47 -4.34 21.86
C LYS A 223 -24.36 -4.54 20.35
N ALA A 224 -23.16 -4.71 19.82
CA ALA A 224 -22.92 -4.89 18.39
C ALA A 224 -23.60 -6.15 17.82
N LEU A 225 -23.68 -7.23 18.60
CA LEU A 225 -24.28 -8.49 18.18
C LEU A 225 -25.80 -8.54 18.40
N THR A 226 -26.36 -7.71 19.32
CA THR A 226 -27.77 -7.80 19.72
C THR A 226 -28.63 -6.62 19.28
N THR A 227 -28.05 -5.47 18.94
CA THR A 227 -28.81 -4.29 18.51
C THR A 227 -29.01 -4.29 17.00
N PRO A 228 -30.21 -4.14 16.45
CA PRO A 228 -30.44 -4.06 15.01
C PRO A 228 -29.61 -2.99 14.31
N ILE A 229 -29.27 -3.22 13.04
CA ILE A 229 -28.58 -2.25 12.19
C ILE A 229 -29.55 -1.10 11.87
N THR A 230 -29.09 0.13 11.98
CA THR A 230 -29.90 1.32 11.71
C THR A 230 -29.77 1.78 10.26
N ALA A 231 -30.76 2.55 9.79
CA ALA A 231 -30.69 3.16 8.46
C ALA A 231 -29.51 4.14 8.33
N GLU A 232 -29.13 4.81 9.41
CA GLU A 232 -27.98 5.72 9.44
C GLU A 232 -26.65 4.97 9.25
N GLU A 233 -26.50 3.79 9.89
CA GLU A 233 -25.31 2.95 9.71
C GLU A 233 -25.18 2.46 8.26
N LEU A 234 -26.29 2.09 7.62
CA LEU A 234 -26.31 1.72 6.20
C LEU A 234 -25.99 2.92 5.30
N ALA A 235 -26.51 4.09 5.61
CA ALA A 235 -26.26 5.31 4.85
C ALA A 235 -24.80 5.76 4.86
N ARG A 236 -24.03 5.41 5.91
CA ARG A 236 -22.59 5.71 5.98
C ARG A 236 -21.81 5.13 4.81
N SER A 237 -22.20 3.97 4.30
CA SER A 237 -21.55 3.32 3.16
C SER A 237 -22.11 3.77 1.81
N ALA A 238 -23.14 4.63 1.80
CA ALA A 238 -23.70 5.15 0.55
C ALA A 238 -22.60 5.84 -0.25
N LYS A 239 -22.42 5.42 -1.50
CA LYS A 239 -21.41 5.98 -2.39
C LYS A 239 -21.71 7.46 -2.62
N ARG A 240 -20.68 8.31 -2.52
CA ARG A 240 -20.77 9.66 -3.06
C ARG A 240 -21.02 9.56 -4.56
N ASN A 241 -21.77 10.51 -5.10
CA ASN A 241 -21.90 10.59 -6.56
C ASN A 241 -20.53 10.95 -7.15
N GLU A 242 -19.88 9.97 -7.76
CA GLU A 242 -18.56 10.11 -8.37
C GLU A 242 -18.66 10.50 -9.86
N GLY A 243 -19.87 10.71 -10.38
CA GLY A 243 -20.14 11.02 -11.79
C GLY A 243 -20.06 9.79 -12.71
N GLY A 244 -20.48 9.95 -13.95
CA GLY A 244 -20.27 8.98 -15.03
C GLY A 244 -18.84 9.02 -15.55
N LEU A 245 -18.48 8.07 -16.43
CA LEU A 245 -17.09 7.89 -16.88
C LEU A 245 -16.51 9.13 -17.58
N ARG A 246 -17.33 9.91 -18.26
CA ARG A 246 -16.91 11.07 -19.05
C ARG A 246 -17.72 12.34 -18.71
N ASP A 247 -18.50 12.28 -17.62
CA ASP A 247 -19.33 13.41 -17.22
C ASP A 247 -18.47 14.48 -16.56
N ASP A 248 -18.81 15.73 -16.82
CA ASP A 248 -18.28 16.85 -16.06
C ASP A 248 -18.83 16.78 -14.64
N VAL A 249 -17.93 16.67 -13.67
CA VAL A 249 -18.28 16.59 -12.25
C VAL A 249 -18.22 17.94 -11.54
N PHE A 250 -17.50 18.89 -12.14
CA PHE A 250 -17.36 20.24 -11.60
C PHE A 250 -16.91 21.23 -12.69
N TYR A 251 -17.33 22.49 -12.54
CA TYR A 251 -16.86 23.61 -13.35
C TYR A 251 -16.44 24.77 -12.43
N GLY A 252 -15.26 25.32 -12.63
CA GLY A 252 -14.76 26.45 -11.85
C GLY A 252 -13.36 26.91 -12.26
N THR A 253 -12.87 27.94 -11.59
CA THR A 253 -11.50 28.42 -11.71
C THR A 253 -10.50 27.35 -11.28
N LEU A 254 -9.21 27.56 -11.56
CA LEU A 254 -8.15 26.64 -11.11
C LEU A 254 -8.18 26.39 -9.59
N GLN A 255 -8.44 27.44 -8.80
CA GLN A 255 -8.49 27.33 -7.34
C GLN A 255 -9.71 26.51 -6.91
N GLU A 256 -10.88 26.79 -7.45
CA GLU A 256 -12.12 26.07 -7.11
C GLU A 256 -12.06 24.59 -7.51
N VAL A 257 -11.47 24.27 -8.67
CA VAL A 257 -11.21 22.88 -9.08
C VAL A 257 -10.31 22.18 -8.06
N ASN A 258 -9.22 22.81 -7.65
CA ASN A 258 -8.30 22.22 -6.67
C ASN A 258 -8.96 22.03 -5.29
N ASP A 259 -9.81 22.97 -4.87
CA ASP A 259 -10.56 22.87 -3.62
C ASP A 259 -11.59 21.73 -3.68
N TYR A 260 -12.33 21.65 -4.77
CA TYR A 260 -13.29 20.55 -5.00
C TYR A 260 -12.62 19.17 -4.99
N PHE A 261 -11.48 19.01 -5.69
CA PHE A 261 -10.77 17.72 -5.72
C PHE A 261 -10.19 17.34 -4.35
N ARG A 262 -9.79 18.32 -3.52
CA ARG A 262 -9.40 18.07 -2.13
C ARG A 262 -10.58 17.65 -1.27
N GLU A 263 -11.73 18.33 -1.38
CA GLU A 263 -12.97 17.98 -0.67
C GLU A 263 -13.45 16.57 -1.01
N MET A 264 -13.39 16.20 -2.31
CA MET A 264 -13.74 14.87 -2.79
C MET A 264 -12.70 13.82 -2.41
N ASN A 265 -11.56 14.21 -1.86
CA ASN A 265 -10.43 13.32 -1.56
C ASN A 265 -9.85 12.65 -2.81
N TRP A 266 -9.82 13.38 -3.92
CA TRP A 266 -9.27 12.95 -5.21
C TRP A 266 -7.88 13.47 -5.51
N SER A 267 -7.34 14.33 -4.66
CA SER A 267 -5.99 14.92 -4.76
C SER A 267 -5.11 14.47 -3.61
N ASP A 268 -3.80 14.37 -3.86
CA ASP A 268 -2.75 14.13 -2.88
C ASP A 268 -2.45 15.35 -1.98
N GLY A 269 -3.27 16.39 -2.06
CA GLY A 269 -3.12 17.64 -1.31
C GLY A 269 -2.33 18.74 -2.05
N LEU A 270 -1.57 18.36 -3.08
CA LEU A 270 -0.89 19.32 -3.96
C LEU A 270 -1.82 19.80 -5.08
N PRO A 271 -1.60 20.99 -5.66
CA PRO A 271 -2.33 21.45 -6.82
C PRO A 271 -2.23 20.46 -7.98
N ILE A 272 -3.36 20.23 -8.65
CA ILE A 272 -3.45 19.38 -9.83
C ILE A 272 -3.61 20.21 -11.11
N VAL A 273 -3.22 19.61 -12.24
CA VAL A 273 -3.65 20.11 -13.54
C VAL A 273 -5.10 19.70 -13.75
N PRO A 274 -6.03 20.65 -14.03
CA PRO A 274 -7.44 20.33 -14.23
C PRO A 274 -7.63 19.31 -15.36
N PRO A 275 -8.24 18.14 -15.08
CA PRO A 275 -8.46 17.11 -16.08
C PRO A 275 -9.71 17.45 -16.90
N THR A 276 -9.56 18.34 -17.88
CA THR A 276 -10.64 18.64 -18.84
C THR A 276 -10.72 17.53 -19.88
N PHE A 277 -11.89 17.41 -20.51
CA PHE A 277 -12.12 16.42 -21.55
C PHE A 277 -11.08 16.50 -22.68
N GLU A 278 -10.70 17.71 -23.10
CA GLU A 278 -9.73 17.94 -24.17
C GLU A 278 -8.35 17.43 -23.77
N ARG A 279 -7.87 17.78 -22.56
CA ARG A 279 -6.57 17.33 -22.05
C ARG A 279 -6.50 15.82 -21.92
N VAL A 280 -7.58 15.21 -21.41
CA VAL A 280 -7.66 13.75 -21.28
C VAL A 280 -7.67 13.08 -22.65
N SER A 281 -8.42 13.65 -23.61
CA SER A 281 -8.50 13.13 -24.98
C SER A 281 -7.16 13.15 -25.73
N GLU A 282 -6.27 14.10 -25.41
CA GLU A 282 -4.91 14.10 -25.97
C GLU A 282 -4.10 12.86 -25.58
N PHE A 283 -4.25 12.36 -24.35
CA PHE A 283 -3.57 11.14 -23.88
C PHE A 283 -4.03 9.90 -24.66
N LEU A 284 -5.31 9.84 -25.04
CA LEU A 284 -5.87 8.69 -25.75
C LEU A 284 -5.29 8.50 -27.16
N ARG A 285 -4.62 9.51 -27.73
CA ARG A 285 -3.89 9.38 -29.01
C ARG A 285 -2.67 8.45 -28.91
N TYR A 286 -2.14 8.24 -27.69
CA TYR A 286 -0.91 7.49 -27.44
C TYR A 286 -1.15 6.07 -26.96
N THR A 287 -2.29 5.48 -27.33
CA THR A 287 -2.62 4.07 -27.10
C THR A 287 -3.56 3.55 -28.18
N ASP A 288 -3.42 2.27 -28.55
CA ASP A 288 -4.37 1.59 -29.42
C ASP A 288 -5.58 1.03 -28.65
N MET A 289 -5.55 1.07 -27.32
CA MET A 289 -6.66 0.62 -26.47
C MET A 289 -7.83 1.61 -26.56
N LYS A 290 -9.05 1.09 -26.44
CA LYS A 290 -10.25 1.93 -26.37
C LYS A 290 -10.30 2.66 -25.03
N TRP A 291 -10.87 3.87 -25.02
CA TRP A 291 -10.96 4.71 -23.82
C TRP A 291 -11.72 4.06 -22.65
N ASP A 292 -12.69 3.18 -22.92
CA ASP A 292 -13.49 2.43 -21.94
C ASP A 292 -12.95 1.03 -21.66
N GLU A 293 -11.89 0.62 -22.33
CA GLU A 293 -11.27 -0.68 -22.13
C GLU A 293 -10.63 -0.77 -20.74
N THR A 294 -10.86 -1.89 -20.06
CA THR A 294 -10.34 -2.14 -18.72
C THR A 294 -8.85 -2.41 -18.77
N VAL A 295 -8.07 -1.58 -18.10
CA VAL A 295 -6.63 -1.78 -17.89
C VAL A 295 -6.38 -2.76 -16.75
N ALA A 296 -7.07 -2.58 -15.63
CA ALA A 296 -6.98 -3.45 -14.46
C ALA A 296 -8.17 -3.25 -13.52
N VAL A 297 -8.46 -4.26 -12.70
CA VAL A 297 -9.29 -4.10 -11.49
C VAL A 297 -8.34 -3.97 -10.31
N LEU A 298 -8.27 -2.76 -9.75
CA LEU A 298 -7.30 -2.46 -8.72
C LEU A 298 -7.85 -2.71 -7.31
N PRO A 299 -7.17 -3.50 -6.48
CA PRO A 299 -7.46 -3.54 -5.06
C PRO A 299 -6.86 -2.27 -4.40
N VAL A 300 -7.31 -1.81 -3.27
CA VAL A 300 -8.11 -2.44 -2.23
C VAL A 300 -9.63 -2.19 -2.43
N ALA A 301 -10.01 -1.25 -3.24
CA ALA A 301 -11.43 -0.91 -3.42
C ALA A 301 -12.07 -1.70 -4.59
N HIS A 302 -11.34 -2.61 -5.22
CA HIS A 302 -11.82 -3.42 -6.36
C HIS A 302 -12.42 -2.54 -7.47
N ARG A 303 -11.76 -1.43 -7.80
CA ARG A 303 -12.21 -0.49 -8.81
C ARG A 303 -11.79 -0.94 -10.20
N ASN A 304 -12.76 -1.01 -11.11
CA ASN A 304 -12.48 -1.18 -12.54
C ASN A 304 -11.86 0.12 -13.08
N THR A 305 -10.61 0.03 -13.53
CA THR A 305 -9.83 1.13 -14.07
C THR A 305 -9.76 1.00 -15.58
N THR A 306 -10.32 1.97 -16.31
CA THR A 306 -10.25 2.03 -17.76
C THR A 306 -9.10 2.92 -18.22
N VAL A 307 -8.81 2.88 -19.53
CA VAL A 307 -7.83 3.76 -20.18
C VAL A 307 -8.14 5.23 -19.90
N TRP A 308 -9.42 5.62 -19.91
CA TRP A 308 -9.86 6.98 -19.56
C TRP A 308 -9.40 7.39 -18.15
N HIS A 309 -9.62 6.55 -17.15
CA HIS A 309 -9.22 6.86 -15.78
C HIS A 309 -7.71 7.01 -15.64
N VAL A 310 -6.92 6.22 -16.39
CA VAL A 310 -5.45 6.36 -16.42
C VAL A 310 -5.07 7.72 -16.99
N ALA A 311 -5.69 8.12 -18.11
CA ALA A 311 -5.43 9.43 -18.73
C ALA A 311 -5.80 10.60 -17.80
N VAL A 312 -6.97 10.54 -17.12
CA VAL A 312 -7.39 11.56 -16.15
C VAL A 312 -6.35 11.76 -15.05
N ASN A 313 -5.90 10.67 -14.42
CA ASN A 313 -4.88 10.76 -13.37
C ASN A 313 -3.51 11.19 -13.93
N GLY A 314 -3.18 10.86 -15.18
CA GLY A 314 -2.00 11.34 -15.89
C GLY A 314 -2.02 12.86 -16.07
N VAL A 315 -3.14 13.42 -16.53
CA VAL A 315 -3.34 14.88 -16.60
C VAL A 315 -3.17 15.54 -15.24
N MET A 316 -3.86 15.02 -14.21
CA MET A 316 -3.80 15.55 -12.85
C MET A 316 -2.38 15.58 -12.30
N ALA A 317 -1.57 14.57 -12.59
CA ALA A 317 -0.17 14.46 -12.17
C ALA A 317 0.77 15.45 -12.89
N GLY A 318 0.32 16.06 -13.99
CA GLY A 318 1.16 16.89 -14.86
C GLY A 318 2.00 16.07 -15.85
N CYS A 319 1.63 14.82 -16.13
CA CYS A 319 2.28 14.03 -17.17
C CYS A 319 2.04 14.62 -18.56
N LYS A 320 2.98 14.39 -19.47
CA LYS A 320 2.75 14.67 -20.90
C LYS A 320 1.92 13.54 -21.52
N PRO A 321 1.11 13.83 -22.56
CA PRO A 321 0.28 12.83 -23.23
C PRO A 321 1.06 11.62 -23.75
N GLU A 322 2.27 11.80 -24.26
CA GLU A 322 3.15 10.75 -24.75
C GLU A 322 3.65 9.77 -23.67
N TYR A 323 3.42 10.07 -22.39
CA TYR A 323 3.72 9.10 -21.30
C TYR A 323 2.61 8.06 -21.12
N MET A 324 1.49 8.16 -21.84
CA MET A 324 0.32 7.28 -21.69
C MET A 324 0.65 5.78 -21.71
N PRO A 325 1.51 5.25 -22.60
CA PRO A 325 1.89 3.84 -22.60
C PRO A 325 2.57 3.42 -21.28
N ILE A 326 3.40 4.31 -20.70
CA ILE A 326 4.07 4.07 -19.41
C ILE A 326 3.03 4.02 -18.28
N LEU A 327 2.06 4.95 -18.28
CA LEU A 327 1.02 5.04 -17.24
C LEU A 327 0.08 3.83 -17.29
N ILE A 328 -0.25 3.32 -18.47
CA ILE A 328 -1.04 2.08 -18.66
C ILE A 328 -0.27 0.88 -18.10
N ALA A 329 1.01 0.73 -18.47
CA ALA A 329 1.83 -0.36 -17.99
C ALA A 329 2.02 -0.31 -16.47
N MET A 330 2.24 0.89 -15.89
CA MET A 330 2.30 1.09 -14.44
C MET A 330 0.99 0.66 -13.76
N THR A 331 -0.16 1.01 -14.33
CA THR A 331 -1.46 0.61 -13.80
C THR A 331 -1.66 -0.90 -13.84
N LYS A 332 -1.26 -1.57 -14.93
CA LYS A 332 -1.24 -3.04 -15.03
C LYS A 332 -0.36 -3.65 -13.93
N ALA A 333 0.86 -3.12 -13.74
CA ALA A 333 1.78 -3.57 -12.68
C ALA A 333 1.19 -3.36 -11.27
N MET A 334 0.52 -2.26 -11.02
CA MET A 334 -0.18 -2.00 -9.76
C MET A 334 -1.30 -3.03 -9.50
N GLY A 335 -1.97 -3.50 -10.53
CA GLY A 335 -3.01 -4.52 -10.43
C GLY A 335 -2.46 -5.92 -10.08
N ALA A 336 -1.33 -6.30 -10.66
CA ALA A 336 -0.70 -7.61 -10.49
C ALA A 336 0.23 -7.67 -9.27
N GLY A 337 0.88 -6.57 -8.93
CA GLY A 337 2.02 -6.52 -8.04
C GLY A 337 1.78 -6.93 -6.59
N SER A 338 2.77 -7.61 -6.05
CA SER A 338 2.81 -7.99 -4.63
C SER A 338 3.17 -6.81 -3.70
N PHE A 339 3.77 -5.74 -4.21
CA PHE A 339 4.19 -4.56 -3.44
C PHE A 339 3.04 -3.88 -2.71
N ARG A 340 1.83 -3.92 -3.27
CA ARG A 340 0.62 -3.36 -2.66
C ARG A 340 0.28 -3.93 -1.28
N ARG A 341 0.72 -5.17 -0.98
CA ARG A 341 0.46 -5.81 0.32
C ARG A 341 1.08 -5.06 1.49
N THR A 342 2.08 -4.23 1.24
CA THR A 342 2.79 -3.46 2.25
C THR A 342 2.22 -2.06 2.44
N LEU A 343 1.42 -1.54 1.48
CA LEU A 343 0.97 -0.14 1.46
C LEU A 343 0.07 0.25 2.64
N ALA A 344 -0.68 -0.69 3.21
CA ALA A 344 -1.51 -0.45 4.38
C ALA A 344 -0.73 -0.46 5.71
N SER A 345 0.56 -0.83 5.69
CA SER A 345 1.38 -0.98 6.88
C SER A 345 1.57 0.32 7.64
N THR A 346 1.60 0.25 8.99
CA THR A 346 1.99 1.36 9.86
C THR A 346 3.45 1.79 9.69
N HIS A 347 4.27 0.99 9.01
CA HIS A 347 5.66 1.31 8.67
C HIS A 347 5.80 2.29 7.48
N ALA A 348 4.72 2.77 6.91
CA ALA A 348 4.73 3.78 5.85
C ALA A 348 5.51 3.37 4.58
N TRP A 349 5.26 2.17 4.07
CA TRP A 349 5.84 1.75 2.81
C TRP A 349 5.40 2.65 1.66
N VAL A 350 6.38 3.18 0.91
CA VAL A 350 6.15 4.03 -0.25
C VAL A 350 6.42 3.24 -1.53
N PRO A 351 5.54 3.27 -2.52
CA PRO A 351 5.80 2.67 -3.82
C PRO A 351 6.75 3.52 -4.65
N TYR A 352 7.47 2.88 -5.54
CA TYR A 352 8.28 3.50 -6.57
C TYR A 352 8.40 2.59 -7.78
N SER A 353 8.94 3.12 -8.87
CA SER A 353 9.10 2.41 -10.12
C SER A 353 10.44 2.73 -10.77
N TRP A 354 10.81 1.92 -11.75
CA TRP A 354 11.87 2.26 -12.71
C TRP A 354 11.52 1.79 -14.11
N LEU A 355 12.08 2.48 -15.08
CA LEU A 355 11.91 2.24 -16.50
C LEU A 355 13.13 1.55 -17.08
N ASN A 356 12.90 0.68 -18.04
CA ASN A 356 13.87 0.11 -18.95
C ASN A 356 13.39 0.27 -20.40
N GLY A 357 14.32 0.29 -21.32
CA GLY A 357 14.07 0.32 -22.74
C GLY A 357 14.24 1.68 -23.40
N PRO A 358 14.22 1.71 -24.75
CA PRO A 358 14.49 2.90 -25.54
C PRO A 358 13.46 4.01 -25.36
N VAL A 359 12.24 3.73 -24.92
CA VAL A 359 11.19 4.74 -24.72
C VAL A 359 11.59 5.80 -23.70
N ALA A 360 12.28 5.40 -22.62
CA ALA A 360 12.74 6.37 -21.61
C ALA A 360 13.74 7.37 -22.23
N ARG A 361 14.71 6.86 -23.01
CA ARG A 361 15.71 7.68 -23.71
C ARG A 361 15.08 8.55 -24.80
N GLN A 362 14.12 8.03 -25.58
CA GLN A 362 13.42 8.79 -26.60
C GLN A 362 12.65 9.97 -26.01
N LEU A 363 11.96 9.75 -24.88
CA LEU A 363 11.14 10.77 -24.21
C LEU A 363 11.98 11.71 -23.33
N GLY A 364 13.29 11.45 -23.18
CA GLY A 364 14.18 12.26 -22.35
C GLY A 364 13.85 12.15 -20.85
N ILE A 365 13.37 10.95 -20.42
CA ILE A 365 13.19 10.66 -18.99
C ILE A 365 14.58 10.37 -18.42
N ASP A 366 14.97 11.09 -17.39
CA ASP A 366 16.35 11.14 -16.93
C ASP A 366 16.77 9.90 -16.12
N CYS A 367 18.05 9.50 -16.29
CA CYS A 367 18.73 8.46 -15.50
C CYS A 367 20.00 8.96 -14.83
N GLY A 368 20.21 10.28 -14.83
CA GLY A 368 21.44 10.92 -14.35
C GLY A 368 21.34 11.55 -12.97
N GLN A 369 22.11 12.61 -12.79
CA GLN A 369 22.13 13.33 -11.52
C GLN A 369 20.78 13.96 -11.19
N GLY A 370 20.19 13.59 -10.06
CA GLY A 370 18.93 14.17 -9.59
C GLY A 370 17.67 13.62 -10.26
N GLU A 371 17.78 12.53 -11.00
CA GLU A 371 16.75 11.97 -11.86
C GLU A 371 15.32 11.98 -11.28
N ILE A 372 15.12 11.61 -10.02
CA ILE A 372 13.77 11.55 -9.42
C ILE A 372 13.09 12.92 -9.27
N ASN A 373 13.85 14.01 -9.37
CA ASN A 373 13.34 15.37 -9.31
C ASN A 373 13.19 16.02 -10.70
N GLU A 374 13.65 15.36 -11.76
CA GLU A 374 13.41 15.81 -13.12
C GLU A 374 11.92 15.73 -13.47
N ALA A 375 11.46 16.67 -14.31
CA ALA A 375 10.03 16.91 -14.51
C ALA A 375 9.25 15.65 -14.96
N ALA A 376 9.83 14.84 -15.86
CA ALA A 376 9.21 13.61 -16.33
C ALA A 376 9.14 12.55 -15.23
N ASN A 377 10.26 12.29 -14.57
CA ASN A 377 10.37 11.32 -13.48
C ASN A 377 9.43 11.67 -12.31
N ALA A 378 9.40 12.95 -11.92
CA ALA A 378 8.53 13.46 -10.85
C ALA A 378 7.04 13.34 -11.21
N ALA A 379 6.65 13.69 -12.44
CA ALA A 379 5.26 13.57 -12.89
C ALA A 379 4.79 12.09 -12.94
N ILE A 380 5.62 11.18 -13.47
CA ILE A 380 5.34 9.74 -13.51
C ILE A 380 5.26 9.17 -12.08
N GLY A 381 6.17 9.58 -11.19
CA GLY A 381 6.11 9.20 -9.77
C GLY A 381 4.82 9.69 -9.10
N ARG A 382 4.42 10.94 -9.35
CA ARG A 382 3.18 11.52 -8.82
C ARG A 382 1.94 10.84 -9.37
N PHE A 383 1.94 10.43 -10.64
CA PHE A 383 0.84 9.63 -11.19
C PHE A 383 0.58 8.40 -10.33
N MET A 384 1.61 7.68 -9.89
CA MET A 384 1.44 6.51 -9.00
C MET A 384 0.74 6.90 -7.69
N SER A 385 1.03 8.07 -7.11
CA SER A 385 0.36 8.55 -5.90
C SER A 385 -1.14 8.74 -6.12
N LEU A 386 -1.51 9.47 -7.18
CA LEU A 386 -2.90 9.73 -7.53
C LEU A 386 -3.65 8.45 -7.94
N ALA A 387 -3.00 7.58 -8.72
CA ALA A 387 -3.57 6.29 -9.12
C ALA A 387 -3.85 5.38 -7.92
N LEU A 388 -2.97 5.33 -6.91
CA LEU A 388 -3.23 4.60 -5.67
C LEU A 388 -4.47 5.10 -4.94
N MET A 389 -4.70 6.41 -4.92
CA MET A 389 -5.90 6.99 -4.30
C MET A 389 -7.15 6.72 -5.15
N ASN A 390 -7.15 7.19 -6.37
CA ASN A 390 -8.34 7.29 -7.20
C ASN A 390 -8.72 5.96 -7.86
N LEU A 391 -7.72 5.18 -8.28
CA LEU A 391 -7.93 3.93 -9.00
C LEU A 391 -7.93 2.71 -8.10
N ALA A 392 -7.08 2.70 -7.06
CA ALA A 392 -6.97 1.55 -6.15
C ALA A 392 -7.71 1.75 -4.80
N GLY A 393 -8.04 2.99 -4.43
CA GLY A 393 -8.75 3.30 -3.20
C GLY A 393 -7.87 3.29 -1.94
N TYR A 394 -6.59 3.60 -2.08
CA TYR A 394 -5.67 3.72 -0.94
C TYR A 394 -5.65 5.16 -0.42
N TYR A 395 -6.34 5.41 0.68
CA TYR A 395 -6.42 6.73 1.32
C TYR A 395 -5.67 6.78 2.64
N VAL A 396 -4.90 7.86 2.85
CA VAL A 396 -4.22 8.12 4.12
C VAL A 396 -5.25 8.27 5.25
N LYS A 397 -4.96 7.72 6.42
CA LYS A 397 -5.84 7.64 7.61
C LYS A 397 -7.07 6.74 7.47
N GLN A 398 -7.33 6.16 6.31
CA GLN A 398 -8.45 5.23 6.09
C GLN A 398 -7.95 3.79 5.96
N ASN A 399 -6.97 3.57 5.08
CA ASN A 399 -6.38 2.25 4.84
C ASN A 399 -4.89 2.30 4.47
N ARG A 400 -4.31 3.50 4.36
CA ARG A 400 -2.85 3.74 4.38
C ARG A 400 -2.49 4.28 5.77
N MET A 401 -1.94 3.41 6.62
CA MET A 401 -1.82 3.61 8.07
C MET A 401 -0.41 4.03 8.50
N GLY A 402 0.44 4.53 7.59
CA GLY A 402 1.81 4.95 7.91
C GLY A 402 1.89 5.95 9.05
N THR A 403 2.54 5.57 10.14
CA THR A 403 2.55 6.33 11.41
C THR A 403 3.12 7.75 11.25
N PHE A 404 4.17 7.89 10.44
CA PHE A 404 4.84 9.19 10.22
C PHE A 404 4.56 9.79 8.84
N GLY A 405 3.60 9.22 8.07
CA GLY A 405 3.28 9.66 6.71
C GLY A 405 4.12 8.96 5.64
N TYR A 406 4.05 9.49 4.42
CA TYR A 406 4.65 8.87 3.23
C TYR A 406 5.41 9.90 2.42
N PRO A 407 6.65 9.58 1.96
CA PRO A 407 7.26 10.32 0.86
C PRO A 407 6.40 10.23 -0.41
N MET A 408 6.60 11.16 -1.33
CA MET A 408 6.01 11.07 -2.67
C MET A 408 6.61 9.85 -3.39
N PRO A 409 5.82 9.04 -4.10
CA PRO A 409 6.34 8.02 -5.00
C PRO A 409 7.25 8.62 -6.07
N TRP A 410 8.24 7.87 -6.52
CA TRP A 410 9.21 8.32 -7.53
C TRP A 410 9.38 7.30 -8.65
N CYS A 411 9.93 7.77 -9.77
CA CYS A 411 10.29 6.97 -10.93
C CYS A 411 11.79 7.14 -11.24
N LEU A 412 12.51 6.02 -11.32
CA LEU A 412 13.89 5.94 -11.75
C LEU A 412 13.97 5.48 -13.20
N VAL A 413 15.13 5.60 -13.82
CA VAL A 413 15.45 4.98 -15.11
C VAL A 413 16.78 4.25 -14.98
N GLU A 414 16.86 3.00 -15.40
CA GLU A 414 18.14 2.29 -15.47
C GLU A 414 18.95 2.80 -16.67
N ASP A 415 20.19 3.19 -16.44
CA ASP A 415 21.14 3.55 -17.52
C ASP A 415 21.64 2.30 -18.22
N GLU A 416 20.92 1.89 -19.26
CA GLU A 416 21.22 0.70 -20.03
C GLU A 416 22.47 0.85 -20.91
N VAL A 417 22.85 2.09 -21.25
CA VAL A 417 24.10 2.37 -21.95
C VAL A 417 25.27 2.06 -21.02
N ALA A 418 25.20 2.52 -19.78
CA ALA A 418 26.19 2.17 -18.78
C ALA A 418 26.20 0.67 -18.49
N CYS A 419 25.03 0.01 -18.42
CA CYS A 419 24.94 -1.45 -18.26
C CYS A 419 25.76 -2.19 -19.35
N ARG A 420 25.55 -1.81 -20.62
CA ARG A 420 26.31 -2.37 -21.75
C ARG A 420 27.81 -2.12 -21.64
N GLU A 421 28.20 -0.89 -21.32
CA GLU A 421 29.61 -0.52 -21.23
C GLU A 421 30.37 -1.28 -20.13
N VAL A 422 29.70 -1.59 -19.01
CA VAL A 422 30.30 -2.39 -17.94
C VAL A 422 30.15 -3.90 -18.14
N GLY A 423 29.38 -4.33 -19.15
CA GLY A 423 29.17 -5.73 -19.51
C GLY A 423 28.08 -6.46 -18.70
N TRP A 424 27.20 -5.74 -18.01
CA TRP A 424 26.02 -6.31 -17.36
C TRP A 424 24.78 -6.15 -18.24
N LYS A 425 23.90 -7.15 -18.22
CA LYS A 425 22.56 -7.01 -18.83
C LYS A 425 21.69 -6.10 -17.98
N PRO A 426 20.89 -5.19 -18.57
CA PRO A 426 19.87 -4.43 -17.86
C PRO A 426 18.89 -5.32 -17.10
N TYR A 427 18.22 -4.75 -16.10
CA TYR A 427 17.33 -5.51 -15.21
C TYR A 427 16.27 -6.30 -15.97
N HIS A 428 15.52 -5.67 -16.88
CA HIS A 428 14.49 -6.34 -17.66
C HIS A 428 15.03 -7.50 -18.52
N ALA A 429 16.22 -7.32 -19.12
CA ALA A 429 16.85 -8.37 -19.94
C ALA A 429 17.30 -9.58 -19.09
N ARG A 430 17.55 -9.39 -17.79
CA ARG A 430 17.80 -10.48 -16.83
C ARG A 430 16.52 -11.26 -16.49
N LEU A 431 15.36 -10.66 -16.68
CA LEU A 431 14.06 -11.30 -16.50
C LEU A 431 13.56 -12.02 -17.76
N GLY A 432 14.32 -11.95 -18.88
CA GLY A 432 13.99 -12.62 -20.13
C GLY A 432 13.38 -11.73 -21.21
N TYR A 433 13.20 -10.45 -20.97
CA TYR A 433 12.85 -9.48 -22.01
C TYR A 433 14.00 -9.27 -22.99
N GLN A 434 13.70 -8.80 -24.20
CA GLN A 434 14.73 -8.44 -25.17
C GLN A 434 15.41 -7.13 -24.76
N MET A 435 16.62 -6.87 -25.27
CA MET A 435 17.43 -5.70 -24.91
C MET A 435 16.75 -4.35 -25.21
N ASN A 436 15.87 -4.31 -26.19
CA ASN A 436 15.17 -3.10 -26.60
C ASN A 436 13.66 -3.16 -26.30
N ASP A 437 13.23 -4.10 -25.45
CA ASP A 437 11.87 -4.08 -24.93
C ASP A 437 11.72 -2.95 -23.91
N ASN A 438 10.59 -2.27 -23.97
CA ASN A 438 10.25 -1.25 -23.00
C ASN A 438 9.51 -1.89 -21.83
N THR A 439 9.97 -1.65 -20.60
CA THR A 439 9.33 -2.17 -19.40
C THR A 439 9.26 -1.14 -18.29
N ILE A 440 8.29 -1.32 -17.41
CA ILE A 440 8.24 -0.65 -16.11
C ILE A 440 8.21 -1.68 -15.01
N THR A 441 9.00 -1.47 -13.98
CA THR A 441 8.97 -2.29 -12.76
C THR A 441 8.47 -1.45 -11.61
N THR A 442 7.51 -1.98 -10.84
CA THR A 442 6.99 -1.36 -9.62
C THR A 442 7.38 -2.16 -8.40
N CYS A 443 7.65 -1.47 -7.31
CA CYS A 443 7.83 -2.07 -5.99
C CYS A 443 7.53 -1.06 -4.88
N SER A 444 7.82 -1.42 -3.63
CA SER A 444 7.69 -0.51 -2.48
C SER A 444 8.90 -0.60 -1.57
N THR A 445 9.19 0.48 -0.85
CA THR A 445 10.28 0.53 0.12
C THR A 445 9.85 1.18 1.42
N LEU A 446 10.57 0.86 2.51
CA LEU A 446 10.42 1.52 3.81
C LEU A 446 11.19 2.83 3.91
N LEU A 447 12.26 2.96 3.14
CA LEU A 447 13.14 4.12 3.22
C LEU A 447 13.95 4.27 1.93
N TRP A 448 14.35 5.51 1.68
CA TRP A 448 15.19 5.87 0.53
C TRP A 448 16.55 5.17 0.54
N GLY A 449 17.00 4.69 1.70
CA GLY A 449 18.26 3.97 1.84
C GLY A 449 19.42 4.83 2.30
N ASN A 450 20.59 4.20 2.39
CA ASN A 450 21.83 4.84 2.75
C ASN A 450 22.64 5.14 1.49
N ASN A 451 22.96 6.41 1.30
CA ASN A 451 23.76 6.84 0.17
C ASN A 451 25.24 6.79 0.57
N MET A 452 25.93 5.71 0.21
CA MET A 452 27.34 5.50 0.52
C MET A 452 28.24 5.94 -0.64
N ALA A 453 29.46 6.36 -0.30
CA ALA A 453 30.49 6.75 -1.24
C ALA A 453 31.73 5.85 -1.05
N PRO A 454 31.80 4.67 -1.67
CA PRO A 454 32.98 3.82 -1.56
C PRO A 454 34.26 4.55 -2.00
N SER A 455 35.25 4.62 -1.13
CA SER A 455 36.55 5.23 -1.41
C SER A 455 37.60 4.21 -1.88
N THR A 456 37.16 3.19 -2.59
CA THR A 456 37.99 2.09 -3.08
C THR A 456 37.55 1.63 -4.46
N THR A 457 38.50 1.14 -5.26
CA THR A 457 38.24 0.46 -6.54
C THR A 457 38.16 -1.05 -6.40
N SER A 458 38.43 -1.61 -5.22
CA SER A 458 38.40 -3.05 -4.97
C SER A 458 36.96 -3.56 -4.99
N PRO A 459 36.59 -4.45 -5.93
CA PRO A 459 35.25 -5.02 -5.99
C PRO A 459 34.87 -5.78 -4.71
N GLN A 460 35.84 -6.43 -4.08
CA GLN A 460 35.64 -7.15 -2.83
C GLN A 460 35.27 -6.19 -1.69
N LYS A 461 35.98 -5.06 -1.55
CA LYS A 461 35.71 -4.07 -0.50
C LYS A 461 34.39 -3.35 -0.74
N ILE A 462 34.02 -3.09 -1.99
CA ILE A 462 32.70 -2.51 -2.34
C ILE A 462 31.59 -3.51 -1.94
N MET A 463 31.75 -4.79 -2.26
CA MET A 463 30.81 -5.85 -1.88
C MET A 463 30.68 -5.96 -0.35
N GLU A 464 31.80 -5.95 0.38
CA GLU A 464 31.80 -5.98 1.85
C GLU A 464 31.07 -4.77 2.46
N LEU A 465 31.22 -3.56 1.89
CA LEU A 465 30.50 -2.36 2.30
C LEU A 465 28.98 -2.49 2.05
N LEU A 466 28.60 -3.03 0.90
CA LEU A 466 27.19 -3.31 0.59
C LEU A 466 26.63 -4.36 1.58
N ALA A 467 27.37 -5.43 1.85
CA ALA A 467 26.96 -6.47 2.78
C ALA A 467 26.75 -5.92 4.21
N TRP A 468 27.64 -5.02 4.64
CA TRP A 468 27.51 -4.33 5.92
C TRP A 468 26.22 -3.50 5.98
N ASP A 469 25.97 -2.63 5.00
CA ASP A 469 24.77 -1.80 4.97
C ASP A 469 23.49 -2.64 4.89
N ILE A 470 23.50 -3.68 4.08
CA ILE A 470 22.38 -4.62 3.97
C ILE A 470 22.08 -5.28 5.31
N THR A 471 23.10 -5.68 6.04
CA THR A 471 22.97 -6.30 7.35
C THR A 471 22.38 -5.33 8.37
N GLU A 472 22.89 -4.11 8.44
CA GLU A 472 22.40 -3.08 9.35
C GLU A 472 20.94 -2.70 9.08
N ARG A 473 20.51 -2.73 7.81
CA ARG A 473 19.16 -2.33 7.38
C ARG A 473 18.16 -3.48 7.23
N CYS A 474 18.50 -4.67 7.70
CA CYS A 474 17.56 -5.80 7.66
C CYS A 474 16.63 -5.89 8.87
N GLN A 475 16.70 -4.95 9.82
CA GLN A 475 15.97 -4.98 11.09
C GLN A 475 14.46 -5.16 10.92
N PHE A 476 13.87 -4.50 9.94
CA PHE A 476 12.44 -4.66 9.67
C PHE A 476 12.08 -6.11 9.34
N ALA A 477 12.84 -6.76 8.48
CA ALA A 477 12.60 -8.15 8.13
C ALA A 477 12.69 -9.06 9.36
N LEU A 478 13.60 -8.76 10.28
CA LEU A 478 13.73 -9.47 11.55
C LEU A 478 12.51 -9.25 12.44
N GLY A 479 12.12 -7.99 12.67
CA GLY A 479 10.99 -7.64 13.53
C GLY A 479 9.63 -8.12 13.02
N SER A 480 9.46 -8.24 11.70
CA SER A 480 8.23 -8.78 11.10
C SER A 480 8.17 -10.31 11.06
N GLY A 481 9.16 -11.01 11.60
CA GLY A 481 9.28 -12.45 11.50
C GLY A 481 9.70 -12.97 10.13
N LYS A 482 9.91 -12.10 9.15
CA LYS A 482 10.44 -12.46 7.83
C LYS A 482 11.96 -12.53 7.89
N GLN A 483 12.51 -13.58 7.34
CA GLN A 483 13.96 -13.77 7.30
C GLN A 483 14.63 -12.93 6.21
N PHE A 484 13.91 -12.69 5.10
CA PHE A 484 14.43 -12.00 3.93
C PHE A 484 13.47 -10.90 3.47
N THR A 485 14.03 -9.88 2.84
CA THR A 485 13.27 -8.82 2.18
C THR A 485 13.85 -8.58 0.79
N TYR A 486 13.00 -8.13 -0.12
CA TYR A 486 13.46 -7.66 -1.43
C TYR A 486 14.34 -6.42 -1.25
N ARG A 487 15.27 -6.22 -2.20
CA ARG A 487 16.16 -5.05 -2.20
C ARG A 487 16.36 -4.51 -3.58
N THR A 488 16.41 -3.19 -3.67
CA THR A 488 16.96 -2.51 -4.84
C THR A 488 18.30 -1.90 -4.44
N ILE A 489 19.31 -2.15 -5.24
CA ILE A 489 20.66 -1.62 -5.06
C ILE A 489 20.95 -0.73 -6.26
N LEU A 490 21.07 0.57 -6.02
CA LEU A 490 21.44 1.55 -7.01
C LEU A 490 22.97 1.69 -7.02
N LEU A 491 23.55 1.62 -8.20
CA LEU A 491 24.99 1.70 -8.45
C LEU A 491 25.25 2.77 -9.49
N THR A 492 26.12 3.72 -9.21
CA THR A 492 26.62 4.57 -10.28
C THR A 492 27.58 3.80 -11.20
N LYS A 493 27.71 4.24 -12.45
CA LYS A 493 28.55 3.61 -13.48
C LYS A 493 29.98 3.30 -13.02
N PRO A 494 30.74 4.22 -12.33
CA PRO A 494 32.08 3.91 -11.85
C PRO A 494 32.12 2.76 -10.85
N ILE A 495 31.13 2.67 -9.98
CA ILE A 495 31.03 1.55 -9.01
C ILE A 495 30.73 0.24 -9.72
N ALA A 496 29.77 0.23 -10.65
CA ALA A 496 29.45 -0.94 -11.45
C ALA A 496 30.69 -1.42 -12.23
N LYS A 497 31.42 -0.50 -12.87
CA LYS A 497 32.68 -0.80 -13.57
C LYS A 497 33.72 -1.47 -12.65
N ASN A 498 33.88 -0.99 -11.43
CA ASN A 498 34.78 -1.63 -10.46
C ASN A 498 34.31 -3.02 -10.07
N LEU A 499 33.01 -3.19 -9.80
CA LEU A 499 32.42 -4.48 -9.44
C LEU A 499 32.56 -5.52 -10.56
N THR A 500 32.40 -5.13 -11.83
CA THR A 500 32.50 -6.06 -12.97
C THR A 500 33.89 -6.63 -13.21
N THR A 501 34.93 -6.06 -12.61
CA THR A 501 36.29 -6.65 -12.65
C THR A 501 36.35 -8.03 -11.98
N LYS A 502 35.49 -8.27 -10.98
CA LYS A 502 35.34 -9.57 -10.31
C LYS A 502 34.00 -10.25 -10.63
N TYR A 503 32.90 -9.49 -10.54
CA TYR A 503 31.54 -10.01 -10.67
C TYR A 503 31.03 -9.82 -12.11
N ARG A 504 31.24 -10.83 -12.97
CA ARG A 504 30.84 -10.79 -14.39
C ARG A 504 29.33 -10.64 -14.60
N THR A 505 28.52 -10.95 -13.59
CA THR A 505 27.08 -10.81 -13.61
C THR A 505 26.57 -10.29 -12.26
N PRO A 506 25.42 -9.59 -12.22
CA PRO A 506 24.75 -9.24 -10.97
C PRO A 506 24.46 -10.45 -10.06
N PHE A 507 24.15 -11.59 -10.66
CA PHE A 507 23.95 -12.85 -9.94
C PHE A 507 25.20 -13.28 -9.15
N ALA A 508 26.39 -13.19 -9.75
CA ALA A 508 27.64 -13.51 -9.05
C ALA A 508 27.88 -12.59 -7.84
N LEU A 509 27.54 -11.31 -7.96
CA LEU A 509 27.58 -10.36 -6.85
C LEU A 509 26.56 -10.72 -5.76
N GLU A 510 25.31 -11.06 -6.16
CA GLU A 510 24.26 -11.46 -5.21
C GLU A 510 24.67 -12.69 -4.40
N GLN A 511 25.31 -13.68 -5.02
CA GLN A 511 25.80 -14.88 -4.32
C GLN A 511 26.87 -14.54 -3.26
N ASP A 512 27.79 -13.63 -3.55
CA ASP A 512 28.79 -13.18 -2.55
C ASP A 512 28.14 -12.34 -1.44
N LEU A 513 27.17 -11.49 -1.77
CA LEU A 513 26.40 -10.73 -0.78
C LEU A 513 25.62 -11.66 0.16
N ILE A 514 24.96 -12.71 -0.35
CA ILE A 514 24.25 -13.69 0.48
C ILE A 514 25.18 -14.39 1.46
N ARG A 515 26.41 -14.71 1.03
CA ARG A 515 27.43 -15.33 1.90
C ARG A 515 27.94 -14.37 2.96
N THR A 516 28.04 -13.07 2.65
CA THR A 516 28.70 -12.06 3.48
C THR A 516 27.73 -11.29 4.38
N ALA A 517 26.56 -10.93 3.87
CA ALA A 517 25.53 -10.18 4.61
C ALA A 517 24.80 -11.11 5.59
N ARG A 518 25.37 -11.30 6.76
CA ARG A 518 24.86 -12.23 7.77
C ARG A 518 24.72 -11.51 9.12
N ARG A 519 23.73 -11.92 9.89
CA ARG A 519 23.47 -11.39 11.23
C ARG A 519 23.49 -12.50 12.26
N SER A 520 23.84 -12.17 13.51
CA SER A 520 23.80 -13.15 14.58
C SER A 520 22.39 -13.64 14.87
N LEU A 521 22.25 -14.88 15.29
CA LEU A 521 20.97 -15.44 15.69
C LEU A 521 20.40 -14.71 16.91
N ASN A 522 21.25 -14.28 17.85
CA ASN A 522 20.85 -13.53 19.03
C ASN A 522 20.17 -12.19 18.67
N GLU A 523 20.72 -11.45 17.71
CA GLU A 523 20.07 -10.22 17.21
C GLU A 523 18.72 -10.52 16.55
N ARG A 524 18.62 -11.63 15.82
CA ARG A 524 17.36 -12.08 15.23
C ARG A 524 16.31 -12.35 16.30
N VAL A 525 16.68 -13.06 17.35
CA VAL A 525 15.80 -13.37 18.48
C VAL A 525 15.38 -12.09 19.20
N PHE A 526 16.34 -11.22 19.51
CA PHE A 526 16.07 -9.92 20.11
C PHE A 526 15.04 -9.12 19.31
N ALA A 527 15.23 -9.00 17.99
CA ALA A 527 14.32 -8.28 17.13
C ALA A 527 12.92 -8.92 17.09
N ASN A 528 12.82 -10.24 17.09
CA ASN A 528 11.51 -10.92 17.13
C ASN A 528 10.73 -10.62 18.41
N TYR A 529 11.42 -10.59 19.56
CA TYR A 529 10.76 -10.37 20.85
C TYR A 529 10.46 -8.90 21.14
N TYR A 530 11.37 -8.00 20.80
CA TYR A 530 11.28 -6.61 21.24
C TYR A 530 10.80 -5.63 20.16
N ALA A 531 11.01 -5.96 18.90
CA ALA A 531 10.53 -5.14 17.78
C ALA A 531 9.21 -5.63 17.15
N ASN A 532 8.69 -6.79 17.59
CA ASN A 532 7.43 -7.31 17.10
C ASN A 532 6.26 -6.78 17.93
N PRO A 533 5.33 -5.99 17.38
CA PRO A 533 4.21 -5.41 18.11
C PRO A 533 3.20 -6.43 18.64
N GLY A 534 3.26 -7.69 18.17
CA GLY A 534 2.41 -8.78 18.67
C GLY A 534 2.96 -9.50 19.90
N SER A 535 4.18 -9.19 20.33
CA SER A 535 4.81 -9.86 21.49
C SER A 535 4.22 -9.34 22.79
N ASN A 536 3.97 -10.25 23.74
CA ASN A 536 3.63 -9.86 25.09
C ASN A 536 4.90 -9.34 25.83
N PRO A 537 4.91 -8.09 26.29
CA PRO A 537 6.06 -7.53 27.02
C PRO A 537 6.46 -8.33 28.27
N GLU A 538 5.52 -8.95 28.94
CA GLU A 538 5.76 -9.71 30.18
C GLU A 538 6.36 -11.10 29.92
N GLU A 539 6.18 -11.63 28.71
CA GLU A 539 6.75 -12.90 28.28
C GLU A 539 8.14 -12.73 27.63
N ARG A 540 8.68 -11.50 27.65
CA ARG A 540 10.01 -11.22 27.10
C ARG A 540 11.08 -11.83 28.00
N HIS A 541 11.78 -12.82 27.46
CA HIS A 541 12.84 -13.49 28.15
C HIS A 541 14.21 -12.94 27.74
N PRO A 542 15.19 -12.92 28.66
CA PRO A 542 16.56 -12.60 28.29
C PRO A 542 17.02 -13.49 27.13
N ILE A 543 17.78 -12.92 26.20
CA ILE A 543 18.30 -13.64 25.03
C ILE A 543 18.97 -14.98 25.40
N ARG A 544 19.58 -15.05 26.54
CA ARG A 544 20.20 -16.28 27.07
C ARG A 544 19.27 -17.47 27.27
N ASN A 545 17.99 -17.21 27.46
CA ASN A 545 16.97 -18.25 27.72
C ASN A 545 15.99 -18.45 26.56
N TRP A 546 16.23 -17.86 25.41
CA TRP A 546 15.30 -17.81 24.31
C TRP A 546 15.04 -19.15 23.61
N LYS A 547 15.97 -20.12 23.70
CA LYS A 547 15.84 -21.42 23.05
C LYS A 547 14.51 -22.13 23.38
N GLY A 548 14.07 -22.09 24.62
CA GLY A 548 12.78 -22.64 25.04
C GLY A 548 11.56 -21.83 24.57
N HIS A 549 11.77 -20.58 24.13
CA HIS A 549 10.69 -19.68 23.73
C HIS A 549 10.51 -19.56 22.22
N LEU A 550 11.54 -19.90 21.45
CA LEU A 550 11.45 -19.89 19.98
C LEU A 550 10.51 -20.96 19.43
N THR A 551 10.33 -22.04 20.16
CA THR A 551 9.38 -23.13 19.85
C THR A 551 7.96 -22.81 20.31
N ARG A 552 7.82 -21.80 21.20
CA ARG A 552 6.52 -21.32 21.70
C ARG A 552 6.17 -20.03 21.00
N THR A 553 5.32 -20.09 20.10
CA THR A 553 4.85 -18.99 19.30
C THR A 553 3.81 -18.12 19.99
N GLU A 554 3.64 -18.27 21.30
CA GLU A 554 2.79 -17.41 22.11
C GLU A 554 3.42 -16.02 22.24
N GLY A 555 2.81 -15.03 21.59
CA GLY A 555 3.25 -13.63 21.64
C GLY A 555 4.47 -13.28 20.78
N ALA A 556 5.28 -14.24 20.36
CA ALA A 556 6.35 -14.04 19.41
C ALA A 556 5.83 -14.04 17.96
N SER A 557 6.69 -13.77 17.00
CA SER A 557 6.38 -13.78 15.59
C SER A 557 5.33 -14.84 15.18
N MET A 558 4.35 -14.46 14.38
CA MET A 558 3.37 -15.38 13.78
C MET A 558 3.99 -16.30 12.71
N THR A 559 5.29 -16.25 12.53
CA THR A 559 6.03 -17.11 11.61
C THR A 559 6.56 -18.30 12.39
N PRO A 560 6.37 -19.54 11.92
CA PRO A 560 6.95 -20.72 12.55
C PRO A 560 8.45 -20.54 12.74
N THR A 561 8.95 -20.96 13.89
CA THR A 561 10.39 -20.93 14.18
C THR A 561 11.11 -21.88 13.20
N PRO A 562 12.13 -21.42 12.49
CA PRO A 562 12.89 -22.29 11.59
C PRO A 562 13.54 -23.44 12.37
N VAL A 563 13.62 -24.62 11.75
CA VAL A 563 14.22 -25.84 12.37
C VAL A 563 15.64 -25.61 12.91
N TRP A 564 16.43 -24.73 12.27
CA TRP A 564 17.79 -24.39 12.69
C TRP A 564 17.87 -23.62 14.03
N TYR A 565 16.76 -23.15 14.60
CA TYR A 565 16.74 -22.59 15.96
C TYR A 565 16.97 -23.65 17.05
N ASP A 566 16.74 -24.90 16.76
CA ASP A 566 16.86 -26.00 17.72
C ASP A 566 18.30 -26.57 17.83
N THR A 567 19.29 -25.94 17.17
CA THR A 567 20.68 -26.38 17.22
C THR A 567 21.41 -25.93 18.49
N PRO A 568 22.35 -26.73 19.02
CA PRO A 568 22.98 -26.47 20.32
C PRO A 568 23.82 -25.20 20.41
N GLU A 569 24.45 -24.74 19.33
CA GLU A 569 25.42 -23.65 19.31
C GLU A 569 24.82 -22.36 18.72
N THR A 570 23.57 -22.08 19.01
CA THR A 570 22.81 -20.97 18.39
C THR A 570 23.39 -19.57 18.67
N GLU A 571 24.14 -19.39 19.78
CA GLU A 571 24.76 -18.08 20.09
C GLU A 571 25.88 -17.70 19.10
N MET A 572 26.59 -18.71 18.58
CA MET A 572 27.65 -18.51 17.57
C MET A 572 27.15 -18.55 16.15
N MET A 573 25.87 -18.88 15.94
CA MET A 573 25.31 -18.99 14.62
C MET A 573 25.03 -17.62 14.00
N THR A 574 25.26 -17.51 12.70
CA THR A 574 24.82 -16.38 11.89
C THR A 574 23.84 -16.84 10.85
N ILE A 575 22.90 -15.95 10.49
CA ILE A 575 21.88 -16.20 9.48
C ILE A 575 22.05 -15.21 8.31
N PRO A 576 21.80 -15.63 7.06
CA PRO A 576 21.84 -14.72 5.94
C PRO A 576 20.69 -13.71 6.05
N THR A 577 20.94 -12.48 5.62
CA THR A 577 19.93 -11.40 5.55
C THR A 577 19.38 -11.20 4.14
N MET A 578 19.88 -11.96 3.17
CA MET A 578 19.48 -11.96 1.78
C MET A 578 19.14 -13.38 1.32
N ARG A 579 18.32 -13.44 0.26
CA ARG A 579 17.97 -14.66 -0.45
C ARG A 579 18.08 -14.41 -1.95
N GLU A 580 18.49 -15.43 -2.69
CA GLU A 580 18.60 -15.42 -4.15
C GLU A 580 17.28 -15.00 -4.83
N GLY A 581 17.39 -14.20 -5.88
CA GLY A 581 16.27 -13.74 -6.68
C GLY A 581 15.42 -12.64 -6.03
N MET A 582 15.87 -12.07 -4.91
CA MET A 582 15.16 -10.99 -4.21
C MET A 582 15.87 -9.63 -4.35
N THR A 583 16.86 -9.51 -5.24
CA THR A 583 17.64 -8.29 -5.40
C THR A 583 17.60 -7.76 -6.83
N ALA A 584 17.22 -6.49 -6.98
CA ALA A 584 17.39 -5.73 -8.21
C ALA A 584 18.65 -4.86 -8.10
N PHE A 585 19.58 -5.02 -9.03
CA PHE A 585 20.74 -4.13 -9.19
C PHE A 585 20.44 -3.22 -10.37
N LEU A 586 20.48 -1.91 -10.16
CA LEU A 586 20.25 -0.91 -11.20
C LEU A 586 21.47 -0.01 -11.32
N ILE A 587 21.93 0.25 -12.54
CA ILE A 587 22.94 1.26 -12.81
C ILE A 587 22.17 2.54 -13.14
N THR A 588 22.39 3.59 -12.35
CA THR A 588 21.69 4.88 -12.50
C THR A 588 22.42 5.99 -11.75
N GLY A 589 21.99 7.22 -11.92
CA GLY A 589 22.50 8.38 -11.22
C GLY A 589 23.76 8.98 -11.85
N ASP A 590 24.38 9.91 -11.14
CA ASP A 590 25.54 10.67 -11.62
C ASP A 590 26.73 9.77 -11.99
N GLU A 591 27.02 9.66 -13.27
CA GLU A 591 28.12 8.84 -13.81
C GLU A 591 29.53 9.31 -13.42
N SER A 592 29.66 10.50 -12.85
CA SER A 592 30.92 11.06 -12.35
C SER A 592 31.18 10.78 -10.85
N ARG A 593 30.28 10.10 -10.16
CA ARG A 593 30.33 9.86 -8.71
C ARG A 593 30.47 8.39 -8.35
N ASN A 594 31.22 8.13 -7.28
CA ASN A 594 31.26 6.83 -6.64
C ASN A 594 30.16 6.74 -5.59
N LYS A 595 28.98 6.27 -5.99
CA LYS A 595 27.82 6.15 -5.10
C LYS A 595 27.15 4.80 -5.21
N VAL A 596 26.70 4.30 -4.07
CA VAL A 596 25.79 3.15 -3.96
C VAL A 596 24.68 3.47 -2.98
N GLN A 597 23.52 2.89 -3.20
CA GLN A 597 22.39 3.04 -2.30
C GLN A 597 21.61 1.74 -2.22
N THR A 598 21.27 1.29 -1.01
CA THR A 598 20.49 0.08 -0.82
C THR A 598 19.11 0.43 -0.25
N MET A 599 18.06 -0.07 -0.87
CA MET A 599 16.67 0.14 -0.44
C MET A 599 16.01 -1.20 -0.14
N PRO A 600 15.68 -1.49 1.13
CA PRO A 600 14.89 -2.68 1.46
C PRO A 600 13.45 -2.49 0.97
N GLY A 601 12.86 -3.51 0.37
CA GLY A 601 11.57 -3.33 -0.32
C GLY A 601 10.62 -4.51 -0.28
N GLY A 602 9.50 -4.28 -0.93
CA GLY A 602 8.51 -5.30 -1.30
C GLY A 602 8.90 -6.05 -2.58
N GLY A 603 8.02 -6.93 -3.06
CA GLY A 603 8.24 -7.66 -4.29
C GLY A 603 8.22 -6.76 -5.52
N PHE A 604 8.93 -7.20 -6.55
CA PHE A 604 8.98 -6.53 -7.85
C PHE A 604 7.88 -7.03 -8.77
N GLU A 605 7.32 -6.13 -9.56
CA GLU A 605 6.37 -6.45 -10.62
C GLU A 605 6.79 -5.71 -11.89
N THR A 606 7.16 -6.46 -12.91
CA THR A 606 7.63 -5.93 -14.20
C THR A 606 6.60 -6.20 -15.29
N VAL A 607 6.26 -5.15 -16.03
CA VAL A 607 5.27 -5.20 -17.12
C VAL A 607 5.86 -4.54 -18.35
N ALA A 608 5.60 -5.13 -19.53
CA ALA A 608 5.95 -4.53 -20.80
C ALA A 608 5.16 -3.24 -21.06
N ILE A 609 5.82 -2.24 -21.62
CA ILE A 609 5.20 -1.01 -22.12
C ILE A 609 4.87 -1.21 -23.59
N GLU A 610 3.60 -1.31 -23.92
CA GLU A 610 3.10 -1.48 -25.27
C GLU A 610 2.93 -0.11 -25.92
N LEU A 611 3.71 0.18 -26.96
CA LEU A 611 3.60 1.41 -27.74
C LEU A 611 2.51 1.25 -28.82
N PRO A 612 1.74 2.31 -29.13
CA PRO A 612 0.76 2.26 -30.22
C PRO A 612 1.43 2.06 -31.58
N ARG A 613 0.68 1.53 -32.54
CA ARG A 613 1.21 1.21 -33.89
C ARG A 613 1.80 2.41 -34.62
N GLU A 614 1.21 3.60 -34.41
CA GLU A 614 1.67 4.85 -35.04
C GLU A 614 2.66 5.62 -34.14
N TRP A 615 3.31 4.96 -33.18
CA TRP A 615 4.17 5.61 -32.18
C TRP A 615 5.18 6.57 -32.80
N ASP A 616 6.01 6.11 -33.74
CA ASP A 616 7.05 6.96 -34.33
C ASP A 616 6.49 8.15 -35.09
N LYS A 617 5.33 8.01 -35.75
CA LYS A 617 4.64 9.13 -36.40
C LYS A 617 4.16 10.17 -35.36
N LEU A 618 3.52 9.70 -34.30
CA LEU A 618 3.07 10.58 -33.20
C LEU A 618 4.24 11.30 -32.53
N MET A 619 5.36 10.61 -32.36
CA MET A 619 6.58 11.19 -31.79
C MET A 619 7.20 12.23 -32.73
N GLN A 620 7.23 11.98 -34.04
CA GLN A 620 7.72 12.95 -35.03
C GLN A 620 6.87 14.23 -35.04
N GLU A 621 5.54 14.13 -34.90
CA GLU A 621 4.65 15.30 -34.75
C GLU A 621 5.02 16.18 -33.55
N ARG A 622 5.61 15.60 -32.50
CA ARG A 622 6.11 16.29 -31.30
C ARG A 622 7.59 16.67 -31.37
N GLY A 623 8.26 16.38 -32.51
CA GLY A 623 9.68 16.70 -32.71
C GLY A 623 10.67 15.69 -32.14
N TYR A 624 10.22 14.53 -31.73
CA TYR A 624 11.10 13.44 -31.29
C TYR A 624 11.67 12.65 -32.50
N ARG A 625 12.85 12.07 -32.33
CA ARG A 625 13.45 11.14 -33.29
C ARG A 625 12.79 9.76 -33.18
N PRO A 626 12.85 8.92 -34.24
CA PRO A 626 12.33 7.54 -34.21
C PRO A 626 12.93 6.72 -33.06
N ILE A 627 12.12 5.83 -32.46
CA ILE A 627 12.55 5.03 -31.31
C ILE A 627 13.75 4.14 -31.61
N SER A 628 13.89 3.68 -32.86
CA SER A 628 15.00 2.84 -33.29
C SER A 628 16.39 3.49 -33.19
N GLU A 629 16.45 4.83 -33.16
CA GLU A 629 17.71 5.56 -32.94
C GLU A 629 18.20 5.44 -31.47
N PHE A 630 17.33 5.06 -30.57
CA PHE A 630 17.62 4.86 -29.15
C PHE A 630 17.88 3.39 -28.78
N TYR A 631 17.88 2.49 -29.78
CA TYR A 631 18.19 1.07 -29.55
C TYR A 631 19.65 0.89 -29.13
N ILE A 632 19.86 0.02 -28.18
CA ILE A 632 21.19 -0.45 -27.80
C ILE A 632 21.59 -1.56 -28.80
N LYS A 633 22.64 -1.28 -29.57
CA LYS A 633 23.19 -2.17 -30.57
C LYS A 633 24.13 -3.22 -29.97
#